data_5a4cbeb85dcc9849f755f0bd2f6a6d50
#
_entry.id   5a4cbeb85dcc9849f755f0bd2f6a6d50
#
_cell.length_a   1.000
_cell.length_b   1.000
_cell.length_c   1.000
_cell.angle_alpha   90.00
_cell.angle_beta   90.00
_cell.angle_gamma   90.00
#
_symmetry.space_group_name_H-M   'P 1'
#
loop_
_entity.id
_entity.type
_entity.pdbx_description
1 polymer ?
#
loop_
_entity_poly.entity_id
_entity_poly.type
_entity_poly.pdbx_seq_one_letter_code
_entity_poly.pdbx_strand_id
1 'polypeptide(L)'
;MNRERYLRQIDRVIQQGPYKAQWESIVSCPLPPWYREKRLGIFLHWGPFSVPAYHDWYARNMYIQGSPEYEYHLEHYGDHREHGYKSFIPQLTMEKFDPAEWVELFQQAGAEYIVPVAEHHDG
;
A
#
# COMPACT_ATOMS: atom_id res chain seq x y z
N MET A 1 22.94 2.98 -0.27
CA MET A 1 22.38 1.75 -0.90
C MET A 1 22.85 1.69 -2.35
N ASN A 2 23.46 0.59 -2.82
CA ASN A 2 24.03 0.56 -4.18
C ASN A 2 22.97 0.12 -5.20
N ARG A 3 22.33 1.11 -5.86
CA ARG A 3 21.28 0.90 -6.88
C ARG A 3 21.68 -0.11 -7.97
N GLU A 4 22.92 -0.01 -8.47
CA GLU A 4 23.38 -0.90 -9.54
C GLU A 4 23.45 -2.37 -9.12
N ARG A 5 23.78 -2.64 -7.83
CA ARG A 5 23.77 -4.00 -7.30
C ARG A 5 22.37 -4.60 -7.34
N TYR A 6 21.35 -3.81 -6.96
CA TYR A 6 19.96 -4.28 -6.98
C TYR A 6 19.47 -4.50 -8.40
N LEU A 7 19.76 -3.61 -9.34
CA LEU A 7 19.38 -3.78 -10.73
C LEU A 7 19.99 -5.06 -11.31
N ARG A 8 21.29 -5.32 -11.10
CA ARG A 8 21.93 -6.57 -11.52
C ARG A 8 21.30 -7.81 -10.87
N GLN A 9 20.86 -7.72 -9.63
CA GLN A 9 20.16 -8.82 -8.97
C GLN A 9 18.78 -9.08 -9.59
N ILE A 10 18.02 -8.02 -9.87
CA ILE A 10 16.73 -8.09 -10.55
C ILE A 10 16.90 -8.71 -11.94
N ASP A 11 17.84 -8.19 -12.74
CA ASP A 11 18.11 -8.73 -14.09
C ASP A 11 18.46 -10.20 -14.07
N ARG A 12 19.27 -10.64 -13.08
CA ARG A 12 19.59 -12.05 -12.91
C ARG A 12 18.35 -12.89 -12.65
N VAL A 13 17.48 -12.44 -11.73
CA VAL A 13 16.24 -13.16 -11.40
C VAL A 13 15.32 -13.24 -12.61
N ILE A 14 15.18 -12.15 -13.37
CA ILE A 14 14.37 -12.12 -14.59
C ILE A 14 14.93 -13.10 -15.64
N GLN A 15 16.25 -13.14 -15.82
CA GLN A 15 16.88 -14.04 -16.77
C GLN A 15 16.75 -15.53 -16.42
N GLN A 16 16.79 -15.84 -15.12
CA GLN A 16 16.68 -17.21 -14.60
C GLN A 16 15.23 -17.66 -14.41
N GLY A 17 14.29 -16.71 -14.36
CA GLY A 17 12.88 -17.00 -14.15
C GLY A 17 12.22 -17.65 -15.36
N PRO A 18 11.09 -18.34 -15.16
CA PRO A 18 10.35 -19.02 -16.23
C PRO A 18 9.64 -18.03 -17.18
N TYR A 19 9.47 -16.77 -16.75
CA TYR A 19 8.74 -15.76 -17.50
C TYR A 19 9.69 -14.73 -18.11
N LYS A 20 9.33 -14.23 -19.28
CA LYS A 20 10.06 -13.18 -20.00
C LYS A 20 9.20 -11.91 -20.04
N ALA A 21 9.82 -10.74 -20.29
CA ALA A 21 9.14 -9.45 -20.42
C ALA A 21 8.34 -9.33 -21.75
N GLN A 22 7.49 -10.29 -22.00
CA GLN A 22 6.62 -10.41 -23.19
C GLN A 22 5.25 -10.90 -22.74
N TRP A 23 4.18 -10.35 -23.30
CA TRP A 23 2.82 -10.67 -22.91
C TRP A 23 2.51 -12.16 -23.02
N GLU A 24 2.93 -12.80 -24.10
CA GLU A 24 2.72 -14.23 -24.34
C GLU A 24 3.31 -15.08 -23.19
N SER A 25 4.46 -14.68 -22.67
CA SER A 25 5.10 -15.35 -21.53
C SER A 25 4.38 -15.07 -20.22
N ILE A 26 3.99 -13.83 -19.99
CA ILE A 26 3.35 -13.41 -18.71
C ILE A 26 1.94 -14.02 -18.59
N VAL A 27 1.15 -14.01 -19.66
CA VAL A 27 -0.21 -14.57 -19.63
C VAL A 27 -0.24 -16.09 -19.53
N SER A 28 0.91 -16.76 -19.82
CA SER A 28 1.03 -18.21 -19.63
C SER A 28 1.18 -18.62 -18.14
N CYS A 29 1.36 -17.64 -17.24
CA CYS A 29 1.43 -17.91 -15.80
C CYS A 29 0.09 -18.46 -15.30
N PRO A 30 0.06 -19.70 -14.80
CA PRO A 30 -1.18 -20.26 -14.29
C PRO A 30 -1.57 -19.56 -12.99
N LEU A 31 -2.86 -19.37 -12.77
CA LEU A 31 -3.35 -18.97 -11.46
C LEU A 31 -3.00 -20.05 -10.44
N PRO A 32 -2.39 -19.70 -9.32
CA PRO A 32 -2.12 -20.68 -8.27
C PRO A 32 -3.41 -21.38 -7.83
N PRO A 33 -3.39 -22.72 -7.66
CA PRO A 33 -4.59 -23.45 -7.24
C PRO A 33 -5.23 -22.90 -5.97
N TRP A 34 -4.41 -22.53 -4.99
CA TRP A 34 -4.88 -21.98 -3.73
C TRP A 34 -5.75 -20.72 -3.91
N TYR A 35 -5.47 -19.87 -4.91
CA TYR A 35 -6.22 -18.65 -5.14
C TYR A 35 -7.69 -18.90 -5.56
N ARG A 36 -7.96 -20.04 -6.19
CA ARG A 36 -9.31 -20.47 -6.55
C ARG A 36 -10.05 -21.12 -5.38
N GLU A 37 -9.31 -21.71 -4.46
CA GLU A 37 -9.84 -22.43 -3.30
C GLU A 37 -10.14 -21.49 -2.12
N LYS A 38 -9.31 -20.46 -1.96
CA LYS A 38 -9.42 -19.47 -0.90
C LYS A 38 -10.44 -18.39 -1.25
N ARG A 39 -11.39 -18.14 -0.34
CA ARG A 39 -12.55 -17.28 -0.62
C ARG A 39 -12.47 -15.90 0.01
N LEU A 40 -11.84 -15.78 1.18
CA LEU A 40 -11.75 -14.54 1.92
C LEU A 40 -10.29 -14.09 2.03
N GLY A 41 -10.02 -12.91 1.51
CA GLY A 41 -8.73 -12.24 1.67
C GLY A 41 -8.88 -10.86 2.28
N ILE A 42 -7.85 -10.40 2.97
CA ILE A 42 -7.76 -9.04 3.48
C ILE A 42 -6.84 -8.24 2.57
N PHE A 43 -7.36 -7.15 2.02
CA PHE A 43 -6.59 -6.19 1.24
C PHE A 43 -6.23 -5.00 2.14
N LEU A 44 -4.94 -4.76 2.35
CA LEU A 44 -4.46 -3.73 3.27
C LEU A 44 -3.95 -2.51 2.49
N HIS A 45 -4.55 -1.36 2.82
CA HIS A 45 -4.03 -0.04 2.45
C HIS A 45 -3.60 0.67 3.73
N TRP A 46 -2.35 1.06 3.80
CA TRP A 46 -1.79 1.67 4.99
C TRP A 46 -0.61 2.57 4.62
N GLY A 47 -0.64 3.80 5.08
CA GLY A 47 0.36 4.82 4.79
C GLY A 47 0.12 6.10 5.58
N PRO A 48 0.78 7.22 5.24
CA PRO A 48 0.61 8.49 5.95
C PRO A 48 -0.83 9.01 6.00
N PHE A 49 -1.66 8.66 5.01
CA PHE A 49 -3.09 8.98 5.01
C PHE A 49 -3.88 8.35 6.16
N SER A 50 -3.32 7.33 6.80
CA SER A 50 -3.92 6.73 8.01
C SER A 50 -3.86 7.65 9.23
N VAL A 51 -3.01 8.67 9.22
CA VAL A 51 -2.92 9.66 10.31
C VAL A 51 -4.17 10.55 10.36
N PRO A 52 -4.57 11.25 9.28
CA PRO A 52 -5.83 11.96 9.26
C PRO A 52 -7.06 11.04 9.27
N ALA A 53 -6.89 9.77 8.87
CA ALA A 53 -7.90 8.71 8.90
C ALA A 53 -9.25 9.12 8.25
N TYR A 54 -9.18 9.90 7.18
CA TYR A 54 -10.37 10.42 6.52
C TYR A 54 -10.70 9.68 5.23
N HIS A 55 -9.80 9.69 4.23
CA HIS A 55 -9.94 8.90 2.99
C HIS A 55 -8.57 8.43 2.51
N ASP A 56 -8.51 7.35 1.74
CA ASP A 56 -7.26 6.78 1.21
C ASP A 56 -6.61 7.64 0.11
N TRP A 57 -7.39 8.48 -0.60
CA TRP A 57 -6.90 9.47 -1.57
C TRP A 57 -6.63 10.85 -0.95
N TYR A 58 -6.55 10.92 0.35
CA TYR A 58 -6.37 12.17 1.09
C TYR A 58 -5.17 12.99 0.62
N ALA A 59 -4.02 12.36 0.37
CA ALA A 59 -2.80 13.02 -0.07
C ALA A 59 -2.98 13.90 -1.31
N ARG A 60 -3.84 13.49 -2.24
CA ARG A 60 -4.18 14.25 -3.43
C ARG A 60 -5.35 15.20 -3.20
N ASN A 61 -6.42 14.68 -2.63
CA ASN A 61 -7.70 15.37 -2.59
C ASN A 61 -7.69 16.55 -1.63
N MET A 62 -6.88 16.50 -0.55
CA MET A 62 -6.72 17.63 0.35
C MET A 62 -6.27 18.93 -0.32
N TYR A 63 -5.68 18.85 -1.51
CA TYR A 63 -5.27 20.03 -2.29
C TYR A 63 -6.27 20.44 -3.38
N ILE A 64 -7.39 19.75 -3.51
CA ILE A 64 -8.43 20.07 -4.48
C ILE A 64 -9.48 20.94 -3.79
N GLN A 65 -9.47 22.23 -4.07
CA GLN A 65 -10.42 23.17 -3.49
C GLN A 65 -11.87 22.74 -3.71
N GLY A 66 -12.66 22.70 -2.65
CA GLY A 66 -14.05 22.26 -2.66
C GLY A 66 -14.26 20.75 -2.58
N SER A 67 -13.20 19.95 -2.47
CA SER A 67 -13.34 18.54 -2.10
C SER A 67 -13.66 18.39 -0.60
N PRO A 68 -14.30 17.29 -0.19
CA PRO A 68 -14.51 17.01 1.23
C PRO A 68 -13.21 16.97 2.03
N GLU A 69 -12.14 16.40 1.45
CA GLU A 69 -10.82 16.30 2.07
C GLU A 69 -10.17 17.68 2.25
N TYR A 70 -10.38 18.60 1.30
CA TYR A 70 -9.89 19.97 1.39
C TYR A 70 -10.54 20.71 2.55
N GLU A 71 -11.87 20.67 2.64
CA GLU A 71 -12.61 21.33 3.71
C GLU A 71 -12.30 20.71 5.08
N TYR A 72 -12.25 19.38 5.16
CA TYR A 72 -11.84 18.66 6.36
C TYR A 72 -10.43 19.05 6.81
N HIS A 73 -9.49 19.20 5.87
CA HIS A 73 -8.13 19.60 6.20
C HIS A 73 -8.07 21.01 6.78
N LEU A 74 -8.76 21.97 6.15
CA LEU A 74 -8.83 23.35 6.67
C LEU A 74 -9.42 23.41 8.06
N GLU A 75 -10.46 22.64 8.33
CA GLU A 75 -11.13 22.61 9.63
C GLU A 75 -10.26 22.03 10.75
N HIS A 76 -9.52 20.93 10.45
CA HIS A 76 -8.82 20.15 11.48
C HIS A 76 -7.32 20.47 11.59
N TYR A 77 -6.70 20.91 10.51
CA TYR A 77 -5.25 21.09 10.41
C TYR A 77 -4.83 22.50 9.98
N GLY A 78 -5.77 23.29 9.44
CA GLY A 78 -5.51 24.66 8.99
C GLY A 78 -4.98 24.77 7.58
N ASP A 79 -4.25 25.87 7.29
CA ASP A 79 -3.78 26.18 5.94
C ASP A 79 -2.78 25.14 5.41
N HIS A 80 -3.00 24.64 4.22
CA HIS A 80 -2.15 23.65 3.51
C HIS A 80 -0.71 24.12 3.30
N ARG A 81 -0.44 25.43 3.33
CA ARG A 81 0.91 25.99 3.23
C ARG A 81 1.70 25.84 4.51
N GLU A 82 1.01 25.76 5.65
CA GLU A 82 1.61 25.56 6.98
C GLU A 82 1.61 24.08 7.34
N HIS A 83 0.50 23.39 7.07
CA HIS A 83 0.28 21.98 7.33
C HIS A 83 -0.02 21.24 6.02
N GLY A 84 1.02 20.94 5.24
CA GLY A 84 0.88 20.11 4.05
C GLY A 84 0.92 18.62 4.39
N TYR A 85 0.63 17.77 3.41
CA TYR A 85 0.58 16.31 3.59
C TYR A 85 1.83 15.72 4.26
N LYS A 86 3.02 16.25 3.96
CA LYS A 86 4.29 15.80 4.55
C LYS A 86 4.34 15.93 6.09
N SER A 87 3.50 16.77 6.69
CA SER A 87 3.45 16.92 8.16
C SER A 87 2.90 15.67 8.86
N PHE A 88 2.21 14.79 8.12
CA PHE A 88 1.71 13.52 8.66
C PHE A 88 2.76 12.42 8.73
N ILE A 89 3.83 12.49 7.90
CA ILE A 89 4.86 11.45 7.85
C ILE A 89 5.47 11.17 9.23
N PRO A 90 5.96 12.17 9.98
CA PRO A 90 6.53 11.92 11.31
C PRO A 90 5.50 11.48 12.36
N GLN A 91 4.21 11.63 12.09
CA GLN A 91 3.13 11.23 12.97
C GLN A 91 2.72 9.77 12.79
N LEU A 92 3.13 9.13 11.68
CA LEU A 92 2.94 7.71 11.44
C LEU A 92 4.01 6.91 12.20
N THR A 93 3.86 6.83 13.51
CA THR A 93 4.87 6.23 14.42
C THR A 93 4.82 4.71 14.49
N MET A 94 3.72 4.12 14.08
CA MET A 94 3.47 2.66 14.08
C MET A 94 3.64 1.97 15.45
N GLU A 95 3.53 2.70 16.53
CA GLU A 95 3.78 2.21 17.89
C GLU A 95 2.90 1.01 18.31
N LYS A 96 1.72 0.91 17.69
CA LYS A 96 0.75 -0.16 17.97
C LYS A 96 0.75 -1.25 16.91
N PHE A 97 1.70 -1.23 15.98
CA PHE A 97 1.76 -2.24 14.93
C PHE A 97 2.41 -3.51 15.45
N ASP A 98 1.62 -4.55 15.60
CA ASP A 98 2.08 -5.92 15.85
C ASP A 98 1.59 -6.82 14.71
N PRO A 99 2.47 -7.25 13.81
CA PRO A 99 2.08 -8.08 12.67
C PRO A 99 1.56 -9.46 13.08
N ALA A 100 1.99 -9.98 14.22
CA ALA A 100 1.50 -11.27 14.71
C ALA A 100 0.05 -11.16 15.19
N GLU A 101 -0.26 -10.13 15.98
CA GLU A 101 -1.62 -9.84 16.42
C GLU A 101 -2.56 -9.61 15.23
N TRP A 102 -2.12 -8.87 14.21
CA TRP A 102 -2.92 -8.64 13.01
C TRP A 102 -3.21 -9.92 12.25
N VAL A 103 -2.21 -10.78 12.06
CA VAL A 103 -2.41 -12.06 11.38
C VAL A 103 -3.37 -12.94 12.16
N GLU A 104 -3.27 -13.00 13.50
CA GLU A 104 -4.19 -13.74 14.35
C GLU A 104 -5.62 -13.21 14.21
N LEU A 105 -5.81 -11.90 14.25
CA LEU A 105 -7.12 -11.27 14.08
C LEU A 105 -7.74 -11.60 12.71
N PHE A 106 -6.93 -11.56 11.64
CA PHE A 106 -7.41 -11.90 10.30
C PHE A 106 -7.79 -13.38 10.18
N GLN A 107 -7.02 -14.27 10.81
CA GLN A 107 -7.38 -15.69 10.88
C GLN A 107 -8.68 -15.91 11.65
N GLN A 108 -8.88 -15.24 12.77
CA GLN A 108 -10.12 -15.30 13.54
C GLN A 108 -11.33 -14.78 12.74
N ALA A 109 -11.11 -13.78 11.87
CA ALA A 109 -12.12 -13.29 10.94
C ALA A 109 -12.38 -14.25 9.76
N GLY A 110 -11.63 -15.34 9.65
CA GLY A 110 -11.76 -16.33 8.59
C GLY A 110 -10.98 -15.98 7.31
N ALA A 111 -10.07 -15.01 7.35
CA ALA A 111 -9.24 -14.70 6.20
C ALA A 111 -8.20 -15.82 5.95
N GLU A 112 -8.03 -16.15 4.69
CA GLU A 112 -7.15 -17.21 4.23
C GLU A 112 -5.93 -16.71 3.47
N TYR A 113 -5.91 -15.41 3.11
CA TYR A 113 -4.76 -14.73 2.52
C TYR A 113 -4.82 -13.22 2.78
N ILE A 114 -3.68 -12.56 2.64
CA ILE A 114 -3.52 -11.13 2.82
C ILE A 114 -2.86 -10.56 1.57
N VAL A 115 -3.32 -9.40 1.13
CA VAL A 115 -2.75 -8.64 0.01
C VAL A 115 -2.35 -7.26 0.51
N PRO A 116 -1.15 -7.09 1.07
CA PRO A 116 -0.66 -5.77 1.43
C PRO A 116 -0.31 -4.98 0.16
N VAL A 117 -0.67 -3.71 0.12
CA VAL A 117 -0.23 -2.80 -0.93
C VAL A 117 1.27 -2.55 -0.76
N ALA A 118 2.05 -2.85 -1.78
CA ALA A 118 3.50 -2.65 -1.75
C ALA A 118 3.87 -1.18 -1.78
N GLU A 119 3.11 -0.39 -2.52
CA GLU A 119 3.23 1.06 -2.61
C GLU A 119 1.89 1.62 -3.15
N HIS A 120 1.28 2.51 -2.38
CA HIS A 120 0.15 3.33 -2.83
C HIS A 120 0.68 4.61 -3.48
N HIS A 121 -0.16 5.56 -3.87
CA HIS A 121 0.30 6.81 -4.51
C HIS A 121 1.11 7.73 -3.58
N ASP A 122 1.13 7.50 -2.30
CA ASP A 122 1.76 8.33 -1.26
C ASP A 122 2.85 7.61 -0.44
N GLY A 123 3.26 6.45 -0.89
CA GLY A 123 4.35 5.68 -0.29
C GLY A 123 3.96 4.39 0.37
#